data_764cd3d5cf2cc12b9b7a8f9a59671aa5
#
_entry.id   764cd3d5cf2cc12b9b7a8f9a59671aa5
#
_cell.length_a   1.000
_cell.length_b   1.000
_cell.length_c   1.000
_cell.angle_alpha   90.00
_cell.angle_beta   90.00
_cell.angle_gamma   90.00
#
_symmetry.space_group_name_H-M   'P 1'
#
loop_
_entity.id
_entity.type
_entity.pdbx_description
1 polymer ?
#
loop_
_entity_poly.entity_id
_entity_poly.type
_entity_poly.pdbx_seq_one_letter_code
_entity_poly.pdbx_strand_id
1 'polypeptide(L)'
;LENFPAVGGSSPNSIAATNKFVYVSNGSNDSISVIHTNGKKREHDIDLKLDPRVDHLRGMIPFGVALSPDKNTLYVAEAGINAVGVIRLSDHKELGHIPTAWFPSKLSVSPDGARLYVACAKGIGSGPNAGANWNPNDPTGIGALMRGYVNVIDLPATQAQLDEMTQKVIANNVTFYP
;
A
#
# COMPACT_ATOMS: atom_id res chain seq x y z
N LEU A 1 6.32 5.36 24.38
CA LEU A 1 5.22 4.70 23.66
C LEU A 1 3.96 5.19 24.35
N GLU A 2 3.31 6.17 23.75
CA GLU A 2 2.03 6.64 24.23
C GLU A 2 0.96 5.58 23.96
N ASN A 3 0.09 5.40 24.96
CA ASN A 3 -1.05 4.53 24.91
C ASN A 3 -1.97 4.94 23.76
N PHE A 4 -1.89 4.25 22.66
CA PHE A 4 -3.01 4.24 21.75
C PHE A 4 -4.04 3.28 22.33
N PRO A 5 -5.28 3.71 22.56
CA PRO A 5 -6.37 2.83 22.90
C PRO A 5 -6.74 2.03 21.66
N ALA A 6 -5.79 1.32 21.13
CA ALA A 6 -5.99 0.60 19.92
C ALA A 6 -5.99 -0.85 20.24
N VAL A 7 -6.95 -1.46 19.76
CA VAL A 7 -7.07 -2.86 19.50
C VAL A 7 -5.81 -3.30 18.75
N GLY A 8 -4.81 -3.79 19.49
CA GLY A 8 -3.57 -4.31 18.93
C GLY A 8 -2.45 -3.28 18.72
N GLY A 9 -1.23 -3.75 18.62
CA GLY A 9 -0.04 -2.93 18.33
C GLY A 9 -0.02 -2.41 16.89
N SER A 10 0.94 -1.52 16.60
CA SER A 10 1.08 -0.87 15.28
C SER A 10 1.39 -1.84 14.14
N SER A 11 1.89 -3.03 14.42
CA SER A 11 2.36 -4.02 13.43
C SER A 11 3.28 -3.40 12.38
N PRO A 12 4.49 -2.94 12.75
CA PRO A 12 5.40 -2.37 11.79
C PRO A 12 5.86 -3.44 10.79
N ASN A 13 5.65 -3.21 9.49
CA ASN A 13 5.89 -4.19 8.45
C ASN A 13 7.11 -3.88 7.58
N SER A 14 7.35 -2.63 7.28
CA SER A 14 8.39 -2.22 6.35
C SER A 14 8.96 -0.86 6.73
N ILE A 15 10.17 -0.60 6.25
CA ILE A 15 10.90 0.61 6.56
C ILE A 15 11.60 1.16 5.32
N ALA A 16 11.58 2.48 5.14
CA ALA A 16 12.37 3.20 4.15
C ALA A 16 13.03 4.41 4.81
N ALA A 17 14.19 4.82 4.35
CA ALA A 17 14.93 5.90 5.00
C ALA A 17 15.54 6.89 4.00
N THR A 18 15.47 8.15 4.37
CA THR A 18 16.26 9.24 3.81
C THR A 18 17.38 9.62 4.81
N ASN A 19 18.17 10.62 4.47
CA ASN A 19 19.17 11.13 5.44
C ASN A 19 18.52 11.79 6.66
N LYS A 20 17.28 12.28 6.54
CA LYS A 20 16.59 13.07 7.58
C LYS A 20 15.54 12.26 8.31
N PHE A 21 14.81 11.38 7.60
CA PHE A 21 13.67 10.66 8.15
C PHE A 21 13.71 9.16 7.86
N VAL A 22 13.14 8.41 8.77
CA VAL A 22 12.77 7.01 8.62
C VAL A 22 11.25 6.93 8.57
N TYR A 23 10.72 6.20 7.60
CA TYR A 23 9.30 5.95 7.38
C TYR A 23 8.99 4.50 7.68
N VAL A 24 8.03 4.24 8.56
CA VAL A 24 7.65 2.89 8.99
C VAL A 24 6.18 2.66 8.73
N SER A 25 5.84 1.63 7.96
CA SER A 25 4.44 1.25 7.74
C SER A 25 3.86 0.51 8.95
N ASN A 26 2.69 0.94 9.42
CA ASN A 26 1.98 0.41 10.58
C ASN A 26 0.70 -0.31 10.13
N GLY A 27 0.80 -1.59 9.82
CA GLY A 27 -0.27 -2.37 9.19
C GLY A 27 -1.58 -2.44 9.97
N SER A 28 -1.53 -2.32 11.30
CA SER A 28 -2.74 -2.36 12.14
C SER A 28 -3.33 -0.97 12.44
N ASN A 29 -2.65 0.11 12.08
CA ASN A 29 -3.06 1.48 12.38
C ASN A 29 -3.34 2.34 11.14
N ASP A 30 -3.21 1.77 9.94
CA ASP A 30 -3.41 2.48 8.67
C ASP A 30 -2.61 3.78 8.59
N SER A 31 -1.33 3.72 8.99
CA SER A 31 -0.47 4.90 9.07
C SER A 31 0.98 4.62 8.71
N ILE A 32 1.71 5.68 8.43
CA ILE A 32 3.17 5.69 8.30
C ILE A 32 3.76 6.52 9.43
N SER A 33 4.55 5.92 10.31
CA SER A 33 5.29 6.69 11.31
C SER A 33 6.50 7.37 10.68
N VAL A 34 6.64 8.67 10.94
CA VAL A 34 7.78 9.51 10.53
C VAL A 34 8.69 9.70 11.74
N ILE A 35 9.94 9.23 11.62
CA ILE A 35 10.93 9.26 12.71
C ILE A 35 12.14 10.05 12.25
N HIS A 36 12.52 11.07 13.00
CA HIS A 36 13.69 11.88 12.70
C HIS A 36 14.99 11.12 13.05
N THR A 37 15.92 11.03 12.09
CA THR A 37 17.16 10.24 12.26
C THR A 37 18.07 10.79 13.37
N ASN A 38 18.18 12.11 13.52
CA ASN A 38 19.07 12.76 14.49
C ASN A 38 18.57 12.70 15.93
N GLY A 39 17.26 12.69 16.14
CA GLY A 39 16.66 12.71 17.48
C GLY A 39 16.17 11.37 17.98
N LYS A 40 16.13 10.35 17.13
CA LYS A 40 15.49 9.05 17.40
C LYS A 40 14.08 9.22 17.98
N LYS A 41 13.40 10.30 17.59
CA LYS A 41 12.08 10.70 18.08
C LYS A 41 11.10 10.58 16.94
N ARG A 42 9.93 9.96 17.22
CA ARG A 42 8.78 10.01 16.33
C ARG A 42 8.31 11.46 16.20
N GLU A 43 8.17 11.95 15.00
CA GLU A 43 7.72 13.30 14.71
C GLU A 43 6.20 13.36 14.64
N HIS A 44 5.62 12.54 13.78
CA HIS A 44 4.18 12.37 13.61
C HIS A 44 3.89 11.07 12.86
N ASP A 45 2.62 10.75 12.68
CA ASP A 45 2.15 9.74 11.75
C ASP A 45 1.46 10.40 10.57
N ILE A 46 1.59 9.78 9.40
CA ILE A 46 0.81 10.09 8.22
C ILE A 46 -0.35 9.09 8.22
N ASP A 47 -1.58 9.55 8.44
CA ASP A 47 -2.77 8.73 8.33
C ASP A 47 -3.07 8.45 6.87
N LEU A 48 -3.29 7.19 6.54
CA LEU A 48 -3.66 6.74 5.20
C LEU A 48 -5.17 6.65 5.07
N LYS A 49 -5.73 7.30 4.06
CA LYS A 49 -7.17 7.41 3.86
C LYS A 49 -7.52 7.30 2.38
N LEU A 50 -8.46 6.44 2.05
CA LEU A 50 -8.88 6.27 0.67
C LEU A 50 -9.88 7.36 0.22
N ASP A 51 -10.91 7.60 1.02
CA ASP A 51 -12.04 8.47 0.66
C ASP A 51 -12.77 8.94 1.92
N PRO A 52 -13.20 10.21 1.99
CA PRO A 52 -13.92 10.74 3.17
C PRO A 52 -15.14 9.94 3.59
N ARG A 53 -15.82 9.25 2.67
CA ARG A 53 -17.00 8.41 2.97
C ARG A 53 -16.67 7.21 3.85
N VAL A 54 -15.42 6.76 3.83
CA VAL A 54 -14.93 5.56 4.53
C VAL A 54 -13.77 5.86 5.49
N ASP A 55 -13.49 7.12 5.77
CA ASP A 55 -12.35 7.53 6.62
C ASP A 55 -12.48 7.08 8.08
N HIS A 56 -13.71 6.78 8.52
CA HIS A 56 -14.02 6.19 9.83
C HIS A 56 -13.74 4.68 9.90
N LEU A 57 -13.51 4.04 8.75
CA LEU A 57 -13.17 2.62 8.69
C LEU A 57 -11.64 2.45 8.69
N ARG A 58 -11.21 1.30 9.16
CA ARG A 58 -9.83 0.82 9.03
C ARG A 58 -9.77 -0.23 7.93
N GLY A 59 -8.58 -0.44 7.37
CA GLY A 59 -8.40 -1.50 6.38
C GLY A 59 -7.48 -1.15 5.23
N MET A 60 -6.70 -0.07 5.30
CA MET A 60 -5.65 0.22 4.32
C MET A 60 -4.56 -0.86 4.36
N ILE A 61 -4.22 -1.32 5.57
CA ILE A 61 -3.21 -2.37 5.83
C ILE A 61 -1.90 -2.03 5.09
N PRO A 62 -1.20 -0.94 5.46
CA PRO A 62 0.07 -0.59 4.82
C PRO A 62 1.12 -1.66 5.09
N PHE A 63 1.76 -2.15 4.03
CA PHE A 63 2.74 -3.23 4.06
C PHE A 63 4.12 -2.73 3.62
N GLY A 64 4.52 -3.03 2.39
CA GLY A 64 5.80 -2.61 1.85
C GLY A 64 5.87 -1.11 1.59
N VAL A 65 7.05 -0.52 1.74
CA VAL A 65 7.31 0.87 1.37
C VAL A 65 8.54 0.96 0.47
N ALA A 66 8.55 1.92 -0.46
CA ALA A 66 9.70 2.23 -1.31
C ALA A 66 9.79 3.73 -1.58
N LEU A 67 11.01 4.25 -1.65
CA LEU A 67 11.27 5.64 -2.03
C LEU A 67 11.50 5.74 -3.55
N SER A 68 11.08 6.86 -4.14
CA SER A 68 11.55 7.26 -5.46
C SER A 68 13.07 7.48 -5.45
N PRO A 69 13.77 7.35 -6.59
CA PRO A 69 15.22 7.54 -6.67
C PRO A 69 15.68 8.94 -6.19
N ASP A 70 14.88 9.96 -6.44
CA ASP A 70 15.13 11.35 -5.99
C ASP A 70 14.75 11.60 -4.51
N LYS A 71 14.15 10.57 -3.85
CA LYS A 71 13.67 10.63 -2.46
C LYS A 71 12.64 11.72 -2.17
N ASN A 72 11.86 12.11 -3.16
CA ASN A 72 10.79 13.10 -3.02
C ASN A 72 9.41 12.43 -2.80
N THR A 73 9.30 11.14 -3.14
CA THR A 73 8.05 10.38 -3.04
C THR A 73 8.26 9.08 -2.27
N LEU A 74 7.31 8.76 -1.39
CA LEU A 74 7.17 7.45 -0.76
C LEU A 74 5.98 6.73 -1.38
N TYR A 75 6.20 5.51 -1.82
CA TYR A 75 5.18 4.58 -2.27
C TYR A 75 4.88 3.58 -1.16
N VAL A 76 3.60 3.34 -0.90
CA VAL A 76 3.12 2.48 0.19
C VAL A 76 2.22 1.39 -0.40
N ALA A 77 2.55 0.13 -0.20
CA ALA A 77 1.66 -0.98 -0.54
C ALA A 77 0.50 -1.02 0.45
N GLU A 78 -0.70 -0.75 0.00
CA GLU A 78 -1.95 -0.73 0.77
C GLU A 78 -2.72 -2.02 0.49
N ALA A 79 -2.33 -3.06 1.22
CA ALA A 79 -2.76 -4.43 0.95
C ALA A 79 -4.27 -4.64 1.09
N GLY A 80 -4.92 -3.87 1.95
CA GLY A 80 -6.35 -4.00 2.23
C GLY A 80 -7.24 -3.44 1.13
N ILE A 81 -6.75 -2.47 0.35
CA ILE A 81 -7.51 -1.84 -0.74
C ILE A 81 -6.96 -2.16 -2.13
N ASN A 82 -5.97 -3.05 -2.22
CA ASN A 82 -5.33 -3.46 -3.47
C ASN A 82 -4.76 -2.27 -4.28
N ALA A 83 -4.03 -1.41 -3.61
CA ALA A 83 -3.47 -0.21 -4.19
C ALA A 83 -2.05 0.10 -3.69
N VAL A 84 -1.43 1.08 -4.32
CA VAL A 84 -0.22 1.73 -3.81
C VAL A 84 -0.53 3.20 -3.57
N GLY A 85 -0.41 3.63 -2.32
CA GLY A 85 -0.47 5.04 -1.93
C GLY A 85 0.78 5.79 -2.37
N VAL A 86 0.59 7.03 -2.81
CA VAL A 86 1.64 7.93 -3.29
C VAL A 86 1.72 9.13 -2.35
N ILE A 87 2.82 9.25 -1.61
CA ILE A 87 3.00 10.30 -0.59
C ILE A 87 4.15 11.22 -0.99
N ARG A 88 3.87 12.51 -1.08
CA ARG A 88 4.89 13.54 -1.26
C ARG A 88 5.62 13.80 0.06
N LEU A 89 6.96 13.71 0.05
CA LEU A 89 7.76 13.80 1.27
C LEU A 89 8.08 15.22 1.74
N SER A 90 7.87 16.24 0.92
CA SER A 90 8.11 17.65 1.31
C SER A 90 7.12 18.15 2.36
N ASP A 91 5.90 17.62 2.37
CA ASP A 91 4.80 18.00 3.26
C ASP A 91 4.04 16.81 3.85
N HIS A 92 4.52 15.58 3.59
CA HIS A 92 3.93 14.32 4.02
C HIS A 92 2.47 14.14 3.59
N LYS A 93 2.12 14.69 2.43
CA LYS A 93 0.75 14.63 1.90
C LYS A 93 0.57 13.43 0.98
N GLU A 94 -0.46 12.63 1.22
CA GLU A 94 -0.93 11.61 0.28
C GLU A 94 -1.54 12.29 -0.95
N LEU A 95 -1.05 11.91 -2.14
CA LEU A 95 -1.44 12.53 -3.42
C LEU A 95 -2.51 11.72 -4.14
N GLY A 96 -2.62 10.43 -3.84
CA GLY A 96 -3.55 9.50 -4.46
C GLY A 96 -3.05 8.07 -4.45
N HIS A 97 -3.77 7.20 -5.20
CA HIS A 97 -3.59 5.76 -5.16
C HIS A 97 -3.45 5.16 -6.57
N ILE A 98 -2.56 4.20 -6.74
CA ILE A 98 -2.33 3.44 -7.96
C ILE A 98 -2.96 2.06 -7.79
N PRO A 99 -3.91 1.62 -8.64
CA PRO A 99 -4.52 0.30 -8.52
C PRO A 99 -3.52 -0.82 -8.82
N THR A 100 -3.63 -1.92 -8.08
CA THR A 100 -2.78 -3.10 -8.24
C THR A 100 -3.60 -4.39 -8.34
N ALA A 101 -2.92 -5.52 -8.56
CA ALA A 101 -3.46 -6.83 -8.26
C ALA A 101 -3.62 -6.99 -6.72
N TRP A 102 -4.14 -8.12 -6.27
CA TRP A 102 -4.59 -8.31 -4.91
C TRP A 102 -3.45 -8.50 -3.92
N PHE A 103 -3.57 -7.81 -2.79
CA PHE A 103 -2.67 -7.85 -1.66
C PHE A 103 -1.23 -7.45 -2.03
N PRO A 104 -1.00 -6.20 -2.46
CA PRO A 104 0.35 -5.68 -2.65
C PRO A 104 1.12 -5.76 -1.33
N SER A 105 2.32 -6.36 -1.37
CA SER A 105 3.10 -6.63 -0.16
C SER A 105 4.50 -6.05 -0.20
N LYS A 106 5.08 -5.90 -1.39
CA LYS A 106 6.44 -5.38 -1.58
C LYS A 106 6.51 -4.48 -2.81
N LEU A 107 7.33 -3.45 -2.73
CA LEU A 107 7.51 -2.45 -3.79
C LEU A 107 8.99 -2.32 -4.16
N SER A 108 9.23 -1.95 -5.41
CA SER A 108 10.53 -1.46 -5.88
C SER A 108 10.30 -0.46 -7.00
N VAL A 109 11.01 0.65 -6.97
CA VAL A 109 10.99 1.66 -8.04
C VAL A 109 12.18 1.42 -8.96
N SER A 110 12.00 1.56 -10.27
CA SER A 110 13.10 1.49 -11.22
C SER A 110 14.13 2.60 -10.98
N PRO A 111 15.41 2.39 -11.32
CA PRO A 111 16.46 3.39 -11.09
C PRO A 111 16.23 4.73 -11.78
N ASP A 112 15.51 4.73 -12.91
CA ASP A 112 15.12 5.93 -13.66
C ASP A 112 13.85 6.61 -13.10
N GLY A 113 13.20 6.00 -12.11
CA GLY A 113 11.97 6.52 -11.52
C GLY A 113 10.72 6.37 -12.39
N ALA A 114 10.81 5.66 -13.53
CA ALA A 114 9.70 5.57 -14.48
C ALA A 114 8.70 4.45 -14.17
N ARG A 115 9.13 3.41 -13.44
CA ARG A 115 8.31 2.22 -13.19
C ARG A 115 8.28 1.82 -11.73
N LEU A 116 7.13 1.28 -11.35
CA LEU A 116 6.90 0.66 -10.06
C LEU A 116 6.67 -0.85 -10.27
N TYR A 117 7.43 -1.66 -9.54
CA TYR A 117 7.25 -3.10 -9.45
C TYR A 117 6.56 -3.44 -8.15
N VAL A 118 5.44 -4.18 -8.23
CA VAL A 118 4.63 -4.50 -7.06
C VAL A 118 4.43 -6.01 -6.97
N ALA A 119 4.93 -6.62 -5.91
CA ALA A 119 4.63 -8.01 -5.59
C ALA A 119 3.28 -8.10 -4.89
N CYS A 120 2.34 -8.80 -5.52
CA CYS A 120 0.98 -9.00 -5.02
C CYS A 120 0.79 -10.46 -4.59
N ALA A 121 0.60 -10.68 -3.28
CA ALA A 121 0.61 -12.02 -2.69
C ALA A 121 -0.61 -12.88 -3.09
N LYS A 122 -1.74 -12.25 -3.43
CA LYS A 122 -2.99 -12.94 -3.82
C LYS A 122 -3.31 -12.85 -5.32
N GLY A 123 -2.36 -12.41 -6.13
CA GLY A 123 -2.48 -12.34 -7.58
C GLY A 123 -3.65 -11.47 -8.05
N ILE A 124 -4.54 -12.03 -8.87
CA ILE A 124 -5.76 -11.38 -9.35
C ILE A 124 -7.01 -11.82 -8.60
N GLY A 125 -6.83 -12.34 -7.41
CA GLY A 125 -7.87 -12.84 -6.53
C GLY A 125 -7.65 -14.30 -6.16
N SER A 126 -8.03 -14.63 -4.94
CA SER A 126 -8.09 -16.01 -4.45
C SER A 126 -9.53 -16.50 -4.53
N GLY A 127 -9.97 -16.91 -5.71
CA GLY A 127 -11.21 -17.65 -5.81
C GLY A 127 -11.02 -19.06 -5.27
N PRO A 128 -12.05 -19.71 -4.75
CA PRO A 128 -11.96 -21.11 -4.28
C PRO A 128 -11.51 -22.07 -5.39
N ASN A 129 -11.48 -21.64 -6.62
CA ASN A 129 -11.34 -22.51 -7.77
C ASN A 129 -10.22 -22.10 -8.74
N ALA A 130 -9.30 -21.23 -8.37
CA ALA A 130 -8.23 -20.78 -9.28
C ALA A 130 -8.71 -20.52 -10.73
N GLY A 131 -9.94 -20.06 -10.90
CA GLY A 131 -10.61 -19.91 -12.18
C GLY A 131 -10.94 -21.25 -12.86
N ALA A 132 -10.82 -21.30 -14.19
CA ALA A 132 -11.20 -22.44 -15.04
C ALA A 132 -10.36 -23.74 -14.82
N ASN A 133 -9.38 -23.71 -13.97
CA ASN A 133 -8.46 -24.83 -13.72
C ASN A 133 -8.75 -25.59 -12.41
N TRP A 134 -9.91 -25.38 -11.79
CA TRP A 134 -10.25 -26.14 -10.62
C TRP A 134 -10.42 -27.63 -10.92
N ASN A 135 -9.67 -28.44 -10.19
CA ASN A 135 -9.78 -29.89 -10.23
C ASN A 135 -10.31 -30.40 -8.88
N PRO A 136 -11.54 -30.97 -8.83
CA PRO A 136 -12.09 -31.47 -7.58
C PRO A 136 -11.34 -32.65 -6.97
N ASN A 137 -10.46 -33.30 -7.77
CA ASN A 137 -9.64 -34.40 -7.32
C ASN A 137 -8.25 -33.98 -6.86
N ASP A 138 -7.91 -32.71 -7.00
CA ASP A 138 -6.69 -32.12 -6.48
C ASP A 138 -7.05 -31.37 -5.19
N PRO A 139 -6.73 -31.90 -3.99
CA PRO A 139 -6.99 -31.21 -2.74
C PRO A 139 -6.07 -30.00 -2.63
N THR A 140 -6.44 -28.95 -3.31
CA THR A 140 -5.71 -27.69 -3.29
C THR A 140 -5.88 -27.03 -1.93
N GLY A 141 -4.89 -27.22 -1.08
CA GLY A 141 -4.73 -26.36 0.09
C GLY A 141 -4.64 -24.89 -0.35
N ILE A 142 -4.94 -23.99 0.56
CA ILE A 142 -4.96 -22.54 0.33
C ILE A 142 -3.68 -22.03 -0.36
N GLY A 143 -2.54 -22.66 -0.12
CA GLY A 143 -1.26 -22.38 -0.77
C GLY A 143 -1.21 -22.67 -2.27
N ALA A 144 -2.02 -23.62 -2.75
CA ALA A 144 -2.08 -23.92 -4.19
C ALA A 144 -3.07 -23.02 -4.95
N LEU A 145 -4.00 -22.39 -4.21
CA LEU A 145 -5.02 -21.48 -4.76
C LEU A 145 -4.52 -20.04 -4.91
N MET A 146 -3.50 -19.65 -4.14
CA MET A 146 -2.92 -18.31 -4.19
C MET A 146 -1.70 -18.28 -5.12
N ARG A 147 -1.88 -17.74 -6.32
CA ARG A 147 -0.76 -17.45 -7.22
C ARG A 147 -0.30 -16.02 -7.02
N GLY A 148 0.97 -15.83 -6.64
CA GLY A 148 1.57 -14.51 -6.58
C GLY A 148 1.59 -13.84 -7.97
N TYR A 149 1.56 -12.53 -7.98
CA TYR A 149 1.59 -11.71 -9.19
C TYR A 149 2.60 -10.57 -9.02
N VAL A 150 3.25 -10.18 -10.11
CA VAL A 150 4.08 -8.97 -10.12
C VAL A 150 3.47 -8.00 -11.11
N ASN A 151 2.97 -6.87 -10.60
CA ASN A 151 2.62 -5.75 -11.46
C ASN A 151 3.87 -4.98 -11.87
N VAL A 152 3.94 -4.61 -13.13
CA VAL A 152 4.87 -3.62 -13.66
C VAL A 152 4.04 -2.43 -14.12
N ILE A 153 4.17 -1.32 -13.45
CA ILE A 153 3.31 -0.14 -13.62
C ILE A 153 4.17 1.03 -14.08
N ASP A 154 3.84 1.65 -15.19
CA ASP A 154 4.42 2.93 -15.56
C ASP A 154 3.86 4.00 -14.60
N LEU A 155 4.75 4.72 -13.93
CA LEU A 155 4.35 5.71 -12.94
C LEU A 155 3.67 6.91 -13.61
N PRO A 156 2.58 7.46 -13.02
CA PRO A 156 1.89 8.61 -13.58
C PRO A 156 2.81 9.82 -13.66
N ALA A 157 2.88 10.43 -14.84
CA ALA A 157 3.70 11.60 -15.08
C ALA A 157 3.05 12.91 -14.58
N THR A 158 1.74 12.89 -14.36
CA THR A 158 0.95 14.06 -13.93
C THR A 158 -0.01 13.72 -12.80
N GLN A 159 -0.39 14.73 -12.02
CA GLN A 159 -1.40 14.58 -10.98
C GLN A 159 -2.75 14.10 -11.57
N ALA A 160 -3.15 14.58 -12.74
CA ALA A 160 -4.39 14.17 -13.38
C ALA A 160 -4.44 12.66 -13.68
N GLN A 161 -3.33 12.07 -14.13
CA GLN A 161 -3.23 10.62 -14.31
C GLN A 161 -3.32 9.84 -12.98
N LEU A 162 -2.71 10.37 -11.92
CA LEU A 162 -2.85 9.78 -10.59
C LEU A 162 -4.27 9.89 -10.06
N ASP A 163 -4.95 11.00 -10.32
CA ASP A 163 -6.35 11.20 -9.93
C ASP A 163 -7.28 10.19 -10.63
N GLU A 164 -7.08 9.93 -11.93
CA GLU A 164 -7.81 8.88 -12.66
C GLU A 164 -7.57 7.48 -12.07
N MET A 165 -6.33 7.17 -11.72
CA MET A 165 -5.99 5.91 -11.05
C MET A 165 -6.66 5.82 -9.67
N THR A 166 -6.65 6.90 -8.91
CA THR A 166 -7.29 7.00 -7.60
C THR A 166 -8.80 6.75 -7.70
N GLN A 167 -9.48 7.33 -8.70
CA GLN A 167 -10.90 7.08 -8.92
C GLN A 167 -11.21 5.60 -9.19
N LYS A 168 -10.31 4.88 -9.88
CA LYS A 168 -10.46 3.43 -10.07
C LYS A 168 -10.36 2.66 -8.76
N VAL A 169 -9.40 3.04 -7.88
CA VAL A 169 -9.26 2.43 -6.55
C VAL A 169 -10.51 2.71 -5.71
N ILE A 170 -11.01 3.94 -5.70
CA ILE A 170 -12.24 4.31 -5.00
C ILE A 170 -13.43 3.51 -5.52
N ALA A 171 -13.62 3.42 -6.83
CA ALA A 171 -14.71 2.66 -7.44
C ALA A 171 -14.67 1.18 -7.02
N ASN A 172 -13.48 0.59 -6.92
CA ASN A 172 -13.33 -0.81 -6.52
C ASN A 172 -13.60 -1.08 -5.04
N ASN A 173 -13.48 -0.07 -4.18
CA ASN A 173 -13.53 -0.26 -2.72
C ASN A 173 -14.74 0.42 -2.05
N VAL A 174 -15.30 1.47 -2.64
CA VAL A 174 -16.35 2.30 -2.01
C VAL A 174 -17.72 2.13 -2.67
N THR A 175 -17.87 1.24 -3.63
CA THR A 175 -19.12 1.01 -4.40
C THR A 175 -20.32 0.62 -3.52
N PHE A 176 -20.08 0.09 -2.32
CA PHE A 176 -21.13 -0.37 -1.39
C PHE A 176 -21.54 0.67 -0.35
N TYR A 177 -20.94 1.86 -0.39
CA TYR A 177 -21.25 2.96 0.52
C TYR A 177 -21.89 4.10 -0.29
N PRO A 178 -23.24 4.21 -0.27
CA PRO A 178 -23.95 5.28 -0.97
C PRO A 178 -23.67 6.67 -0.37
#